data_1e312dcbe83beac559d50810e64a3ad8
#
_entry.id   1e312dcbe83beac559d50810e64a3ad8
#
_cell.length_a   1.000
_cell.length_b   1.000
_cell.length_c   1.000
_cell.angle_alpha   90.00
_cell.angle_beta   90.00
_cell.angle_gamma   90.00
#
_symmetry.space_group_name_H-M   'P 1'
#
loop_
_entity.id
_entity.type
_entity.pdbx_description
1 polymer ?
#
loop_
_entity_poly.entity_id
_entity_poly.type
_entity_poly.pdbx_seq_one_letter_code
_entity_poly.pdbx_strand_id
1 'polypeptide(L)'
;LMALLARDRIGPARSGAVFAMDQLNDLVFFFCAMLAIAGYALFHSLGRSQESMLLGSALLLCSALAVIVALLRYRRAVMRFNGRMLQRVGMSERRKRRWARKLLHFIDALAQTWQLPKRTLALVFTLTCAHWSLRYSVLYLVLRGLGVELSWIPSFLVQMLSLSAGQFSLLPGGAGAAELTSASLLSPLVGSSTAAAAILIWRAVTYYFYLLAGGPVFVCLLARPLLERWRRQTG
;
A
#
# COMPACT_ATOMS: atom_id res chain seq x y z
N LEU A 1 10.87 -4.44 6.97
CA LEU A 1 10.78 -5.78 6.40
C LEU A 1 12.09 -6.18 5.70
N MET A 2 12.55 -5.44 4.67
CA MET A 2 13.79 -5.76 3.94
C MET A 2 15.03 -5.87 4.83
N ALA A 3 15.18 -5.01 5.83
CA ALA A 3 16.30 -5.08 6.78
C ALA A 3 16.25 -6.32 7.70
N LEU A 4 15.04 -6.75 8.10
CA LEU A 4 14.84 -7.96 8.89
C LEU A 4 15.12 -9.22 8.06
N LEU A 5 14.63 -9.27 6.81
CA LEU A 5 14.87 -10.38 5.89
C LEU A 5 16.35 -10.49 5.48
N ALA A 6 17.08 -9.36 5.41
CA ALA A 6 18.51 -9.37 5.16
C ALA A 6 19.32 -9.97 6.36
N ARG A 7 18.80 -9.86 7.59
CA ARG A 7 19.40 -10.47 8.78
C ARG A 7 19.31 -12.01 8.74
N ASP A 8 18.23 -12.56 8.19
CA ASP A 8 18.00 -14.00 8.08
C ASP A 8 18.66 -14.65 6.84
N ARG A 9 19.67 -14.00 6.25
CA ARG A 9 20.40 -14.44 5.04
C ARG A 9 19.52 -14.67 3.81
N ILE A 10 18.31 -14.09 3.80
CA ILE A 10 17.42 -14.12 2.64
C ILE A 10 17.95 -13.11 1.62
N GLY A 11 18.32 -13.57 0.43
CA GLY A 11 18.87 -12.71 -0.61
C GLY A 11 17.88 -11.60 -1.03
N PRO A 12 18.38 -10.40 -1.42
CA PRO A 12 17.54 -9.23 -1.75
C PRO A 12 16.52 -9.48 -2.87
N ALA A 13 16.79 -10.45 -3.75
CA ALA A 13 15.86 -10.87 -4.80
C ALA A 13 14.62 -11.59 -4.21
N ARG A 14 14.83 -12.45 -3.23
CA ARG A 14 13.76 -13.17 -2.53
C ARG A 14 12.91 -12.23 -1.67
N SER A 15 13.55 -11.29 -0.98
CA SER A 15 12.86 -10.23 -0.22
C SER A 15 11.99 -9.34 -1.12
N GLY A 16 12.50 -9.00 -2.31
CA GLY A 16 11.74 -8.26 -3.32
C GLY A 16 10.53 -9.03 -3.86
N ALA A 17 10.66 -10.34 -3.99
CA ALA A 17 9.56 -11.21 -4.43
C ALA A 17 8.44 -11.29 -3.39
N VAL A 18 8.78 -11.48 -2.12
CA VAL A 18 7.80 -11.48 -1.01
C VAL A 18 7.05 -10.14 -0.98
N PHE A 19 7.77 -9.02 -1.08
CA PHE A 19 7.14 -7.70 -1.12
C PHE A 19 6.20 -7.52 -2.32
N ALA A 20 6.60 -7.99 -3.49
CA ALA A 20 5.77 -7.90 -4.70
C ALA A 20 4.52 -8.76 -4.61
N MET A 21 4.63 -9.93 -3.97
CA MET A 21 3.49 -10.81 -3.72
C MET A 21 2.49 -10.17 -2.78
N ASP A 22 2.98 -9.55 -1.71
CA ASP A 22 2.18 -8.80 -0.75
C ASP A 22 1.37 -7.71 -1.47
N GLN A 23 2.04 -6.87 -2.29
CA GLN A 23 1.38 -5.83 -3.09
C GLN A 23 0.36 -6.38 -4.10
N LEU A 24 0.62 -7.56 -4.67
CA LEU A 24 -0.33 -8.20 -5.60
C LEU A 24 -1.58 -8.69 -4.86
N ASN A 25 -1.43 -9.30 -3.68
CA ASN A 25 -2.56 -9.70 -2.84
C ASN A 25 -3.41 -8.50 -2.42
N ASP A 26 -2.77 -7.40 -2.04
CA ASP A 26 -3.44 -6.15 -1.71
C ASP A 26 -4.26 -5.64 -2.90
N LEU A 27 -3.66 -5.61 -4.09
CA LEU A 27 -4.35 -5.18 -5.31
C LEU A 27 -5.56 -6.06 -5.62
N VAL A 28 -5.43 -7.39 -5.49
CA VAL A 28 -6.54 -8.34 -5.70
C VAL A 28 -7.64 -8.10 -4.68
N PHE A 29 -7.29 -7.89 -3.41
CA PHE A 29 -8.27 -7.54 -2.37
C PHE A 29 -9.05 -6.28 -2.72
N PHE A 30 -8.36 -5.18 -3.04
CA PHE A 30 -9.02 -3.92 -3.39
C PHE A 30 -9.88 -4.02 -4.65
N PHE A 31 -9.44 -4.79 -5.64
CA PHE A 31 -10.23 -5.05 -6.84
C PHE A 31 -11.50 -5.83 -6.50
N CYS A 32 -11.42 -6.89 -5.70
CA CYS A 32 -12.59 -7.66 -5.25
C CYS A 32 -13.54 -6.80 -4.41
N ALA A 33 -13.00 -5.98 -3.48
CA ALA A 33 -13.80 -5.07 -2.67
C ALA A 33 -14.54 -4.05 -3.54
N MET A 34 -13.89 -3.48 -4.56
CA MET A 34 -14.53 -2.55 -5.49
C MET A 34 -15.60 -3.22 -6.33
N LEU A 35 -15.38 -4.45 -6.80
CA LEU A 35 -16.42 -5.20 -7.51
C LEU A 35 -17.63 -5.49 -6.60
N ALA A 36 -17.40 -5.85 -5.33
CA ALA A 36 -18.47 -6.06 -4.36
C ALA A 36 -19.27 -4.76 -4.10
N ILE A 37 -18.59 -3.62 -3.94
CA ILE A 37 -19.23 -2.31 -3.75
C ILE A 37 -19.99 -1.89 -5.00
N ALA A 38 -19.42 -2.09 -6.19
CA ALA A 38 -20.09 -1.81 -7.46
C ALA A 38 -21.35 -2.70 -7.64
N GLY A 39 -21.23 -3.97 -7.31
CA GLY A 39 -22.39 -4.90 -7.29
C GLY A 39 -23.48 -4.44 -6.31
N TYR A 40 -23.10 -4.01 -5.11
CA TYR A 40 -24.04 -3.44 -4.15
C TYR A 40 -24.73 -2.18 -4.68
N ALA A 41 -23.99 -1.30 -5.37
CA ALA A 41 -24.48 -0.06 -5.95
C ALA A 41 -25.55 -0.29 -7.05
N LEU A 42 -25.50 -1.42 -7.74
CA LEU A 42 -26.51 -1.78 -8.76
C LEU A 42 -27.91 -2.07 -8.14
N PHE A 43 -27.95 -2.51 -6.90
CA PHE A 43 -29.20 -2.86 -6.20
C PHE A 43 -29.67 -1.80 -5.20
N HIS A 44 -28.80 -0.84 -4.86
CA HIS A 44 -29.07 0.21 -3.89
C HIS A 44 -28.66 1.56 -4.47
N SER A 45 -29.54 2.54 -4.43
CA SER A 45 -29.23 3.90 -4.85
C SER A 45 -28.17 4.51 -3.92
N LEU A 46 -26.99 4.78 -4.45
CA LEU A 46 -25.97 5.52 -3.75
C LEU A 46 -26.24 7.01 -3.89
N GLY A 47 -25.90 7.79 -2.85
CA GLY A 47 -25.92 9.26 -2.97
C GLY A 47 -24.84 9.73 -3.95
N ARG A 48 -25.06 10.88 -4.61
CA ARG A 48 -24.13 11.45 -5.62
C ARG A 48 -22.67 11.54 -5.14
N SER A 49 -22.46 11.84 -3.86
CA SER A 49 -21.11 11.89 -3.28
C SER A 49 -20.46 10.49 -3.23
N GLN A 50 -21.23 9.45 -2.91
CA GLN A 50 -20.73 8.08 -2.85
C GLN A 50 -20.43 7.52 -4.24
N GLU A 51 -21.24 7.86 -5.25
CA GLU A 51 -20.98 7.52 -6.65
C GLU A 51 -19.67 8.12 -7.16
N SER A 52 -19.41 9.40 -6.86
CA SER A 52 -18.16 10.05 -7.26
C SER A 52 -16.92 9.43 -6.60
N MET A 53 -17.03 9.04 -5.32
CA MET A 53 -15.96 8.31 -4.61
C MET A 53 -15.73 6.92 -5.20
N LEU A 54 -16.80 6.21 -5.55
CA LEU A 54 -16.72 4.89 -6.18
C LEU A 54 -16.04 5.00 -7.55
N LEU A 55 -16.43 5.95 -8.39
CA LEU A 55 -15.80 6.19 -9.69
C LEU A 55 -14.32 6.57 -9.54
N GLY A 56 -13.98 7.46 -8.62
CA GLY A 56 -12.60 7.84 -8.33
C GLY A 56 -11.74 6.66 -7.91
N SER A 57 -12.26 5.82 -7.01
CA SER A 57 -11.59 4.60 -6.55
C SER A 57 -11.43 3.56 -7.66
N ALA A 58 -12.46 3.38 -8.48
CA ALA A 58 -12.43 2.45 -9.61
C ALA A 58 -11.40 2.90 -10.67
N LEU A 59 -11.37 4.19 -11.03
CA LEU A 59 -10.38 4.74 -11.94
C LEU A 59 -8.95 4.56 -11.42
N LEU A 60 -8.72 4.77 -10.13
CA LEU A 60 -7.42 4.58 -9.50
C LEU A 60 -6.97 3.12 -9.58
N LEU A 61 -7.82 2.17 -9.26
CA LEU A 61 -7.51 0.74 -9.35
C LEU A 61 -7.32 0.27 -10.79
N CYS A 62 -8.19 0.69 -11.70
CA CYS A 62 -8.06 0.35 -13.11
C CYS A 62 -6.76 0.91 -13.71
N SER A 63 -6.37 2.14 -13.33
CA SER A 63 -5.10 2.73 -13.78
C SER A 63 -3.89 1.95 -13.23
N ALA A 64 -3.91 1.57 -11.96
CA ALA A 64 -2.86 0.75 -11.35
C ALA A 64 -2.75 -0.62 -12.04
N LEU A 65 -3.89 -1.29 -12.27
CA LEU A 65 -3.93 -2.57 -12.98
C LEU A 65 -3.43 -2.43 -14.43
N ALA A 66 -3.86 -1.39 -15.14
CA ALA A 66 -3.42 -1.10 -16.51
C ALA A 66 -1.90 -0.89 -16.58
N VAL A 67 -1.32 -0.16 -15.62
CA VAL A 67 0.14 0.02 -15.51
C VAL A 67 0.83 -1.32 -15.30
N ILE A 68 0.35 -2.17 -14.38
CA ILE A 68 0.94 -3.49 -14.11
C ILE A 68 0.86 -4.38 -15.35
N VAL A 69 -0.31 -4.46 -15.99
CA VAL A 69 -0.50 -5.24 -17.23
C VAL A 69 0.39 -4.71 -18.34
N ALA A 70 0.50 -3.39 -18.51
CA ALA A 70 1.39 -2.77 -19.49
C ALA A 70 2.87 -3.13 -19.22
N LEU A 71 3.32 -3.05 -17.96
CA LEU A 71 4.68 -3.43 -17.57
C LEU A 71 4.96 -4.92 -17.87
N LEU A 72 4.02 -5.81 -17.59
CA LEU A 72 4.14 -7.24 -17.85
C LEU A 72 4.10 -7.54 -19.37
N ARG A 73 3.15 -6.95 -20.10
CA ARG A 73 2.95 -7.18 -21.52
C ARG A 73 4.07 -6.60 -22.37
N TYR A 74 4.49 -5.38 -22.03
CA TYR A 74 5.50 -4.63 -22.78
C TYR A 74 6.88 -4.68 -22.12
N ARG A 75 7.17 -5.72 -21.30
CA ARG A 75 8.45 -5.89 -20.59
C ARG A 75 9.68 -5.63 -21.45
N ARG A 76 9.68 -6.09 -22.73
CA ARG A 76 10.79 -5.87 -23.68
C ARG A 76 10.90 -4.40 -24.12
N ALA A 77 9.77 -3.71 -24.29
CA ALA A 77 9.73 -2.29 -24.63
C ALA A 77 10.14 -1.44 -23.43
N VAL A 78 9.66 -1.76 -22.24
CA VAL A 78 10.04 -1.12 -20.97
C VAL A 78 11.54 -1.27 -20.71
N MET A 79 12.10 -2.46 -20.93
CA MET A 79 13.56 -2.67 -20.81
C MET A 79 14.35 -1.86 -21.84
N ARG A 80 13.87 -1.75 -23.10
CA ARG A 80 14.48 -0.91 -24.15
C ARG A 80 14.37 0.57 -23.84
N PHE A 81 13.19 1.04 -23.37
CA PHE A 81 12.96 2.42 -22.99
C PHE A 81 13.80 2.81 -21.79
N ASN A 82 13.82 2.00 -20.73
CA ASN A 82 14.68 2.19 -19.56
C ASN A 82 16.17 2.18 -19.97
N GLY A 83 16.57 1.31 -20.90
CA GLY A 83 17.92 1.29 -21.44
C GLY A 83 18.32 2.61 -22.10
N ARG A 84 17.43 3.22 -22.92
CA ARG A 84 17.64 4.52 -23.57
C ARG A 84 17.64 5.67 -22.56
N MET A 85 16.72 5.66 -21.60
CA MET A 85 16.64 6.68 -20.56
C MET A 85 17.85 6.64 -19.62
N LEU A 86 18.29 5.44 -19.23
CA LEU A 86 19.51 5.21 -18.45
C LEU A 86 20.80 5.58 -19.22
N GLN A 87 20.76 5.53 -20.57
CA GLN A 87 21.84 6.07 -21.39
C GLN A 87 21.91 7.60 -21.34
N ARG A 88 20.74 8.27 -21.39
CA ARG A 88 20.68 9.74 -21.26
C ARG A 88 21.13 10.26 -19.91
N VAL A 89 20.96 9.47 -18.85
CA VAL A 89 21.39 9.79 -17.47
C VAL A 89 22.87 9.41 -17.22
N GLY A 90 23.62 8.97 -18.23
CA GLY A 90 25.06 8.69 -18.09
C GLY A 90 25.39 7.47 -17.21
N MET A 91 24.45 6.56 -16.99
CA MET A 91 24.71 5.37 -16.17
C MET A 91 25.60 4.34 -16.88
N SER A 92 26.60 3.84 -16.15
CA SER A 92 27.53 2.83 -16.68
C SER A 92 26.80 1.51 -17.02
N GLU A 93 27.29 0.79 -18.07
CA GLU A 93 26.74 -0.48 -18.54
C GLU A 93 26.66 -1.56 -17.43
N ARG A 94 27.60 -1.54 -16.48
CA ARG A 94 27.55 -2.44 -15.30
C ARG A 94 26.36 -2.18 -14.40
N ARG A 95 25.92 -0.92 -14.20
CA ARG A 95 24.70 -0.58 -13.43
C ARG A 95 23.45 -1.00 -14.20
N LYS A 96 23.36 -0.77 -15.50
CA LYS A 96 22.23 -1.19 -16.35
C LYS A 96 22.02 -2.70 -16.27
N ARG A 97 23.09 -3.50 -16.43
CA ARG A 97 23.02 -4.96 -16.32
C ARG A 97 22.61 -5.45 -14.91
N ARG A 98 22.99 -4.72 -13.84
CA ARG A 98 22.53 -5.02 -12.47
C ARG A 98 21.03 -4.75 -12.31
N TRP A 99 20.52 -3.64 -12.83
CA TRP A 99 19.11 -3.31 -12.79
C TRP A 99 18.26 -4.28 -13.62
N ALA A 100 18.68 -4.60 -14.82
CA ALA A 100 18.01 -5.59 -15.67
C ALA A 100 17.93 -6.96 -14.99
N ARG A 101 19.02 -7.43 -14.36
CA ARG A 101 19.02 -8.68 -13.58
C ARG A 101 18.08 -8.62 -12.39
N LYS A 102 18.05 -7.52 -11.64
CA LYS A 102 17.11 -7.36 -10.50
C LYS A 102 15.66 -7.43 -10.97
N LEU A 103 15.34 -6.80 -12.09
CA LEU A 103 13.99 -6.82 -12.66
C LEU A 103 13.61 -8.23 -13.16
N LEU A 104 14.52 -8.94 -13.80
CA LEU A 104 14.29 -10.33 -14.22
C LEU A 104 14.07 -11.23 -13.01
N HIS A 105 14.93 -11.17 -12.00
CA HIS A 105 14.75 -11.93 -10.75
C HIS A 105 13.44 -11.60 -10.03
N PHE A 106 12.98 -10.37 -10.11
CA PHE A 106 11.68 -9.96 -9.57
C PHE A 106 10.51 -10.61 -10.35
N ILE A 107 10.57 -10.60 -11.68
CA ILE A 107 9.55 -11.24 -12.53
C ILE A 107 9.55 -12.75 -12.34
N ASP A 108 10.73 -13.38 -12.27
CA ASP A 108 10.86 -14.83 -12.03
C ASP A 108 10.32 -15.22 -10.65
N ALA A 109 10.55 -14.38 -9.65
CA ALA A 109 10.05 -14.61 -8.30
C ALA A 109 8.52 -14.46 -8.21
N LEU A 110 7.92 -13.51 -8.94
CA LEU A 110 6.46 -13.42 -9.10
C LEU A 110 5.91 -14.69 -9.78
N ALA A 111 6.56 -15.15 -10.84
CA ALA A 111 6.16 -16.38 -11.54
C ALA A 111 6.25 -17.62 -10.64
N GLN A 112 7.29 -17.74 -9.82
CA GLN A 112 7.42 -18.83 -8.84
C GLN A 112 6.32 -18.83 -7.77
N THR A 113 5.79 -17.67 -7.42
CA THR A 113 4.73 -17.58 -6.42
C THR A 113 3.42 -18.22 -6.89
N TRP A 114 3.12 -18.16 -8.19
CA TRP A 114 1.97 -18.86 -8.76
C TRP A 114 2.08 -20.40 -8.70
N GLN A 115 3.29 -20.92 -8.45
CA GLN A 115 3.54 -22.35 -8.29
C GLN A 115 3.34 -22.83 -6.84
N LEU A 116 3.06 -21.93 -5.89
CA LEU A 116 2.74 -22.29 -4.52
C LEU A 116 1.46 -23.12 -4.46
N PRO A 117 1.33 -24.03 -3.46
CA PRO A 117 0.12 -24.80 -3.25
C PRO A 117 -1.10 -23.88 -3.14
N LYS A 118 -2.18 -24.20 -3.83
CA LYS A 118 -3.43 -23.39 -3.83
C LYS A 118 -3.94 -23.11 -2.40
N ARG A 119 -3.74 -24.07 -1.48
CA ARG A 119 -4.09 -23.89 -0.06
C ARG A 119 -3.32 -22.75 0.60
N THR A 120 -2.02 -22.64 0.33
CA THR A 120 -1.18 -21.55 0.86
C THR A 120 -1.61 -20.21 0.28
N LEU A 121 -1.85 -20.15 -1.03
CA LEU A 121 -2.34 -18.92 -1.68
C LEU A 121 -3.71 -18.48 -1.11
N ALA A 122 -4.63 -19.42 -0.93
CA ALA A 122 -5.93 -19.14 -0.33
C ALA A 122 -5.81 -18.65 1.11
N LEU A 123 -4.96 -19.29 1.92
CA LEU A 123 -4.72 -18.87 3.31
C LEU A 123 -4.14 -17.45 3.38
N VAL A 124 -3.11 -17.16 2.57
CA VAL A 124 -2.50 -15.81 2.52
C VAL A 124 -3.55 -14.78 2.08
N PHE A 125 -4.33 -15.08 1.05
CA PHE A 125 -5.38 -14.17 0.58
C PHE A 125 -6.47 -13.95 1.65
N THR A 126 -6.91 -15.00 2.34
CA THR A 126 -7.89 -14.88 3.44
C THR A 126 -7.36 -14.01 4.58
N LEU A 127 -6.09 -14.18 4.95
CA LEU A 127 -5.43 -13.33 5.96
C LEU A 127 -5.32 -11.88 5.49
N THR A 128 -5.02 -11.65 4.20
CA THR A 128 -5.00 -10.32 3.59
C THR A 128 -6.40 -9.69 3.64
N CYS A 129 -7.45 -10.44 3.30
CA CYS A 129 -8.84 -9.98 3.40
C CYS A 129 -9.21 -9.59 4.84
N ALA A 130 -8.89 -10.45 5.82
CA ALA A 130 -9.15 -10.17 7.23
C ALA A 130 -8.38 -8.92 7.70
N HIS A 131 -7.10 -8.82 7.37
CA HIS A 131 -6.25 -7.67 7.72
C HIS A 131 -6.82 -6.35 7.18
N TRP A 132 -7.11 -6.28 5.89
CA TRP A 132 -7.62 -5.05 5.27
C TRP A 132 -9.03 -4.72 5.71
N SER A 133 -9.91 -5.72 5.86
CA SER A 133 -11.27 -5.49 6.39
C SER A 133 -11.24 -4.91 7.80
N LEU A 134 -10.42 -5.46 8.70
CA LEU A 134 -10.26 -4.90 10.04
C LEU A 134 -9.67 -3.49 10.00
N ARG A 135 -8.62 -3.28 9.22
CA ARG A 135 -7.96 -1.97 9.09
C ARG A 135 -8.91 -0.90 8.56
N TYR A 136 -9.72 -1.21 7.54
CA TYR A 136 -10.68 -0.27 6.95
C TYR A 136 -11.97 -0.13 7.75
N SER A 137 -12.20 -0.99 8.74
CA SER A 137 -13.31 -0.83 9.69
C SER A 137 -13.00 0.18 10.79
N VAL A 138 -11.73 0.58 10.98
CA VAL A 138 -11.35 1.51 12.07
C VAL A 138 -12.09 2.85 11.96
N LEU A 139 -12.10 3.48 10.79
CA LEU A 139 -12.81 4.77 10.61
C LEU A 139 -14.32 4.63 10.81
N TYR A 140 -14.91 3.54 10.33
CA TYR A 140 -16.31 3.23 10.56
C TYR A 140 -16.64 3.11 12.06
N LEU A 141 -15.81 2.36 12.80
CA LEU A 141 -15.98 2.21 14.25
C LEU A 141 -15.79 3.53 15.01
N VAL A 142 -14.83 4.35 14.60
CA VAL A 142 -14.61 5.69 15.16
C VAL A 142 -15.85 6.57 14.95
N LEU A 143 -16.41 6.60 13.74
CA LEU A 143 -17.62 7.38 13.45
C LEU A 143 -18.81 6.88 14.26
N ARG A 144 -18.99 5.58 14.40
CA ARG A 144 -20.02 4.98 15.27
C ARG A 144 -19.81 5.38 16.73
N GLY A 145 -18.58 5.38 17.21
CA GLY A 145 -18.23 5.84 18.56
C GLY A 145 -18.50 7.34 18.79
N LEU A 146 -18.47 8.15 17.74
CA LEU A 146 -18.84 9.57 17.76
C LEU A 146 -20.36 9.80 17.57
N GLY A 147 -21.18 8.75 17.53
CA GLY A 147 -22.61 8.84 17.36
C GLY A 147 -23.07 9.09 15.91
N VAL A 148 -22.22 8.87 14.93
CA VAL A 148 -22.54 9.07 13.50
C VAL A 148 -22.96 7.76 12.85
N GLU A 149 -24.13 7.75 12.24
CA GLU A 149 -24.65 6.61 11.48
C GLU A 149 -24.24 6.69 10.01
N LEU A 150 -22.94 6.55 9.73
CA LEU A 150 -22.45 6.38 8.39
C LEU A 150 -22.23 4.89 8.10
N SER A 151 -22.66 4.42 6.92
CA SER A 151 -22.45 3.01 6.53
C SER A 151 -20.96 2.70 6.30
N TRP A 152 -20.60 1.40 6.29
CA TRP A 152 -19.23 0.96 6.13
C TRP A 152 -18.63 1.35 4.76
N ILE A 153 -19.45 1.34 3.69
CA ILE A 153 -19.00 1.61 2.31
C ILE A 153 -18.36 2.98 2.14
N PRO A 154 -19.03 4.12 2.47
CA PRO A 154 -18.40 5.44 2.38
C PRO A 154 -17.14 5.55 3.24
N SER A 155 -17.15 4.97 4.47
CA SER A 155 -15.96 4.96 5.33
C SER A 155 -14.79 4.24 4.68
N PHE A 156 -15.04 3.11 3.99
CA PHE A 156 -14.04 2.36 3.23
C PHE A 156 -13.49 3.19 2.05
N LEU A 157 -14.39 3.79 1.23
CA LEU A 157 -13.99 4.61 0.08
C LEU A 157 -13.18 5.83 0.48
N VAL A 158 -13.59 6.55 1.54
CA VAL A 158 -12.83 7.67 2.10
C VAL A 158 -11.41 7.25 2.47
N GLN A 159 -11.27 6.15 3.22
CA GLN A 159 -9.95 5.66 3.62
C GLN A 159 -9.11 5.23 2.41
N MET A 160 -9.71 4.51 1.46
CA MET A 160 -9.02 4.04 0.27
C MET A 160 -8.47 5.21 -0.56
N LEU A 161 -9.28 6.22 -0.84
CA LEU A 161 -8.86 7.42 -1.58
C LEU A 161 -7.82 8.23 -0.80
N SER A 162 -8.02 8.41 0.50
CA SER A 162 -7.12 9.19 1.36
C SER A 162 -5.74 8.54 1.49
N LEU A 163 -5.69 7.23 1.70
CA LEU A 163 -4.41 6.51 1.77
C LEU A 163 -3.73 6.46 0.40
N SER A 164 -4.49 6.37 -0.68
CA SER A 164 -3.95 6.46 -2.04
C SER A 164 -3.36 7.84 -2.33
N ALA A 165 -4.05 8.92 -1.95
CA ALA A 165 -3.52 10.28 -2.04
C ALA A 165 -2.23 10.44 -1.21
N GLY A 166 -2.20 9.83 -0.03
CA GLY A 166 -1.02 9.78 0.84
C GLY A 166 0.21 9.12 0.20
N GLN A 167 0.02 8.17 -0.72
CA GLN A 167 1.13 7.53 -1.45
C GLN A 167 1.89 8.52 -2.37
N PHE A 168 1.21 9.55 -2.85
CA PHE A 168 1.82 10.61 -3.66
C PHE A 168 2.43 11.73 -2.82
N SER A 169 2.23 11.73 -1.50
CA SER A 169 2.87 12.66 -0.57
C SER A 169 4.35 12.30 -0.41
N LEU A 170 5.21 13.31 -0.38
CA LEU A 170 6.63 13.13 -0.06
C LEU A 170 6.88 12.92 1.43
N LEU A 171 5.86 13.10 2.27
CA LEU A 171 5.97 12.95 3.72
C LEU A 171 5.77 11.49 4.16
N PRO A 172 6.52 11.03 5.16
CA PRO A 172 6.39 9.68 5.70
C PRO A 172 4.95 9.38 6.13
N GLY A 173 4.43 8.21 5.70
CA GLY A 173 3.06 7.77 6.01
C GLY A 173 1.95 8.58 5.37
N GLY A 174 2.28 9.41 4.35
CA GLY A 174 1.30 10.21 3.63
C GLY A 174 0.73 11.36 4.45
N ALA A 175 1.46 11.81 5.49
CA ALA A 175 1.01 12.89 6.38
C ALA A 175 0.66 14.16 5.57
N GLY A 176 -0.38 14.85 5.96
CA GLY A 176 -0.95 16.00 5.27
C GLY A 176 -1.90 15.61 4.14
N ALA A 177 -1.44 14.89 3.13
CA ALA A 177 -2.27 14.53 1.97
C ALA A 177 -3.42 13.59 2.35
N ALA A 178 -3.15 12.58 3.17
CA ALA A 178 -4.20 11.66 3.62
C ALA A 178 -5.23 12.37 4.51
N GLU A 179 -4.80 13.24 5.42
CA GLU A 179 -5.69 14.01 6.29
C GLU A 179 -6.54 15.02 5.49
N LEU A 180 -5.92 15.76 4.59
CA LEU A 180 -6.65 16.74 3.75
C LEU A 180 -7.67 16.03 2.84
N THR A 181 -7.28 14.93 2.21
CA THR A 181 -8.20 14.14 1.38
C THR A 181 -9.33 13.55 2.22
N SER A 182 -9.03 13.00 3.41
CA SER A 182 -10.06 12.50 4.33
C SER A 182 -11.01 13.61 4.75
N ALA A 183 -10.50 14.80 5.08
CA ALA A 183 -11.31 15.92 5.47
C ALA A 183 -12.24 16.39 4.34
N SER A 184 -11.72 16.50 3.12
CA SER A 184 -12.51 16.93 1.97
C SER A 184 -13.63 15.94 1.60
N LEU A 185 -13.39 14.64 1.79
CA LEU A 185 -14.36 13.59 1.46
C LEU A 185 -15.36 13.31 2.59
N LEU A 186 -14.92 13.46 3.85
CA LEU A 186 -15.74 13.12 5.02
C LEU A 186 -16.60 14.30 5.50
N SER A 187 -16.08 15.55 5.44
CA SER A 187 -16.80 16.74 5.93
C SER A 187 -18.19 16.92 5.31
N PRO A 188 -18.41 16.69 4.00
CA PRO A 188 -19.76 16.78 3.43
C PRO A 188 -20.74 15.72 3.93
N LEU A 189 -20.22 14.61 4.48
CA LEU A 189 -21.04 13.49 4.94
C LEU A 189 -21.42 13.60 6.43
N VAL A 190 -20.53 14.14 7.26
CA VAL A 190 -20.68 14.10 8.72
C VAL A 190 -20.48 15.45 9.42
N GLY A 191 -20.21 16.52 8.67
CA GLY A 191 -19.85 17.84 9.19
C GLY A 191 -18.38 17.97 9.54
N SER A 192 -17.84 19.21 9.47
CA SER A 192 -16.40 19.46 9.56
C SER A 192 -15.80 19.14 10.94
N SER A 193 -16.50 19.45 12.03
CA SER A 193 -16.02 19.19 13.39
C SER A 193 -15.92 17.68 13.69
N THR A 194 -16.94 16.94 13.31
CA THR A 194 -16.99 15.48 13.47
C THR A 194 -15.97 14.79 12.56
N ALA A 195 -15.83 15.26 11.32
CA ALA A 195 -14.80 14.77 10.40
C ALA A 195 -13.39 14.97 10.97
N ALA A 196 -13.08 16.15 11.51
CA ALA A 196 -11.78 16.43 12.11
C ALA A 196 -11.49 15.50 13.31
N ALA A 197 -12.45 15.33 14.23
CA ALA A 197 -12.32 14.42 15.37
C ALA A 197 -12.11 12.97 14.90
N ALA A 198 -12.92 12.50 13.94
CA ALA A 198 -12.81 11.14 13.42
C ALA A 198 -11.46 10.88 12.75
N ILE A 199 -10.95 11.84 11.97
CA ILE A 199 -9.65 11.73 11.30
C ILE A 199 -8.52 11.69 12.32
N LEU A 200 -8.55 12.52 13.35
CA LEU A 200 -7.53 12.50 14.41
C LEU A 200 -7.49 11.17 15.14
N ILE A 201 -8.64 10.63 15.55
CA ILE A 201 -8.71 9.34 16.25
C ILE A 201 -8.26 8.20 15.29
N TRP A 202 -8.75 8.20 14.06
CA TRP A 202 -8.36 7.21 13.06
C TRP A 202 -6.84 7.21 12.82
N ARG A 203 -6.24 8.40 12.69
CA ARG A 203 -4.78 8.52 12.50
C ARG A 203 -4.01 8.17 13.76
N ALA A 204 -4.54 8.49 14.94
CA ALA A 204 -3.93 8.05 16.19
C ALA A 204 -3.79 6.54 16.26
N VAL A 205 -4.84 5.81 15.90
CA VAL A 205 -4.87 4.34 15.94
C VAL A 205 -4.06 3.72 14.78
N THR A 206 -4.20 4.24 13.55
CA THR A 206 -3.67 3.56 12.36
C THR A 206 -2.30 4.06 11.90
N TYR A 207 -1.82 5.17 12.44
CA TYR A 207 -0.54 5.75 12.05
C TYR A 207 0.36 6.11 13.25
N TYR A 208 -0.10 7.00 14.15
CA TYR A 208 0.75 7.48 15.24
C TYR A 208 1.08 6.38 16.25
N PHE A 209 0.15 5.47 16.54
CA PHE A 209 0.42 4.31 17.40
C PHE A 209 1.56 3.44 16.83
N TYR A 210 1.51 3.14 15.52
CA TYR A 210 2.57 2.36 14.88
C TYR A 210 3.90 3.10 14.84
N LEU A 211 3.88 4.42 14.69
CA LEU A 211 5.08 5.25 14.71
C LEU A 211 5.71 5.25 16.12
N LEU A 212 4.90 5.42 17.15
CA LEU A 212 5.35 5.43 18.55
C LEU A 212 5.84 4.06 19.02
N ALA A 213 5.14 2.99 18.67
CA ALA A 213 5.53 1.64 19.03
C ALA A 213 6.69 1.09 18.19
N GLY A 214 6.68 1.34 16.89
CA GLY A 214 7.67 0.81 15.95
C GLY A 214 8.95 1.66 15.86
N GLY A 215 8.85 2.96 16.06
CA GLY A 215 9.99 3.89 15.97
C GLY A 215 11.14 3.52 16.89
N PRO A 216 10.94 3.37 18.21
CA PRO A 216 11.99 2.97 19.14
C PRO A 216 12.63 1.61 18.78
N VAL A 217 11.81 0.63 18.39
CA VAL A 217 12.30 -0.69 17.96
C VAL A 217 13.19 -0.56 16.73
N PHE A 218 12.77 0.24 15.74
CA PHE A 218 13.54 0.49 14.53
C PHE A 218 14.87 1.18 14.83
N VAL A 219 14.87 2.21 15.68
CA VAL A 219 16.09 2.92 16.12
C VAL A 219 17.03 1.96 16.84
N CYS A 220 16.54 1.16 17.79
CA CYS A 220 17.34 0.17 18.50
C CYS A 220 17.96 -0.87 17.56
N LEU A 221 17.20 -1.35 16.56
CA LEU A 221 17.69 -2.32 15.59
C LEU A 221 18.78 -1.74 14.67
N LEU A 222 18.67 -0.46 14.29
CA LEU A 222 19.69 0.22 13.48
C LEU A 222 20.90 0.66 14.29
N ALA A 223 20.71 1.08 15.55
CA ALA A 223 21.81 1.55 16.40
C ALA A 223 22.75 0.39 16.80
N ARG A 224 22.23 -0.83 17.02
CA ARG A 224 23.06 -1.99 17.40
C ARG A 224 24.26 -2.25 16.48
N PRO A 225 24.10 -2.42 15.15
CA PRO A 225 25.23 -2.68 14.27
C PRO A 225 26.18 -1.48 14.13
N LEU A 226 25.70 -0.26 14.33
CA LEU A 226 26.54 0.94 14.33
C LEU A 226 27.39 1.02 15.60
N LEU A 227 26.81 0.75 16.76
CA LEU A 227 27.52 0.69 18.04
C LEU A 227 28.55 -0.44 18.07
N GLU A 228 28.25 -1.61 17.49
CA GLU A 228 29.21 -2.72 17.37
C GLU A 228 30.39 -2.37 16.46
N ARG A 229 30.14 -1.66 15.36
CA ARG A 229 31.22 -1.17 14.47
C ARG A 229 32.09 -0.13 15.17
N TRP A 230 31.49 0.78 15.91
CA TRP A 230 32.20 1.82 16.65
C TRP A 230 33.07 1.21 17.75
N ARG A 231 32.55 0.24 18.52
CA ARG A 231 33.31 -0.50 19.52
C ARG A 231 34.51 -1.27 18.95
N ARG A 232 34.39 -1.81 17.73
CA ARG A 232 35.50 -2.52 17.06
C ARG A 232 36.57 -1.58 16.48
N GLN A 233 36.29 -0.29 16.36
CA GLN A 233 37.26 0.71 15.88
C GLN A 233 37.98 1.44 17.01
N THR A 234 37.43 1.38 18.22
CA THR A 234 37.98 2.05 19.42
C THR A 234 38.61 1.11 20.43
N GLY A 235 38.60 -0.16 20.24
CA GLY A 235 39.32 -1.19 21.00
C GLY A 235 40.29 -1.95 20.13
#